data_0bd13eacc1eaf0192f2bf3d1d8bcda45
#
_entry.id   0bd13eacc1eaf0192f2bf3d1d8bcda45
#
_cell.length_a   1.000
_cell.length_b   1.000
_cell.length_c   1.000
_cell.angle_alpha   90.00
_cell.angle_beta   90.00
_cell.angle_gamma   90.00
#
_symmetry.space_group_name_H-M   'P 1'
#
loop_
_entity.id
_entity.type
_entity.pdbx_description
1 polymer ?
#
loop_
_entity_poly.entity_id
_entity_poly.type
_entity_poly.pdbx_seq_one_letter_code
_entity_poly.pdbx_strand_id
1 'polypeptide(L)'
;MPQIPWQMNKNGVKYNSITKKKVVIMEKNVEISILCDLYGKLLTQKQFDFLNDYYNNDLSLSEIAENNQITRQAVRDIIKKGEKKLFEYEEKLLFMKRMSNQEKTIEHVLSELTKIEKTSSDKKVAKILESVKKELNCLV
;
A
#
# COMPACT_ATOMS: atom_id res chain seq x y z
N MET A 1 19.60 12.90 21.70
CA MET A 1 19.16 12.72 20.31
C MET A 1 18.23 13.85 19.95
N PRO A 2 18.49 14.59 18.90
CA PRO A 2 17.55 15.61 18.45
C PRO A 2 16.27 14.89 17.96
N GLN A 3 15.14 15.23 18.57
CA GLN A 3 13.85 14.79 18.09
C GLN A 3 13.61 15.41 16.72
N ILE A 4 13.33 14.57 15.71
CA ILE A 4 12.95 15.05 14.38
C ILE A 4 11.55 15.66 14.52
N PRO A 5 11.37 16.96 14.21
CA PRO A 5 10.06 17.60 14.33
C PRO A 5 9.14 17.07 13.21
N TRP A 6 8.24 16.18 13.57
CA TRP A 6 7.18 15.72 12.72
C TRP A 6 5.99 16.68 12.81
N GLN A 7 5.51 17.15 11.69
CA GLN A 7 4.29 17.96 11.60
C GLN A 7 3.20 17.19 10.84
N MET A 8 1.95 17.37 11.26
CA MET A 8 0.79 16.82 10.56
C MET A 8 0.15 17.91 9.69
N ASN A 9 -0.20 17.55 8.46
CA ASN A 9 -1.04 18.41 7.63
C ASN A 9 -2.52 18.24 8.01
N LYS A 10 -3.39 19.07 7.41
CA LYS A 10 -4.85 19.05 7.66
C LYS A 10 -5.52 17.70 7.33
N ASN A 11 -4.83 16.80 6.62
CA ASN A 11 -5.31 15.48 6.21
C ASN A 11 -4.69 14.34 7.05
N GLY A 12 -4.10 14.64 8.20
CA GLY A 12 -3.51 13.64 9.09
C GLY A 12 -2.17 13.04 8.61
N VAL A 13 -1.57 13.57 7.56
CA VAL A 13 -0.30 13.09 7.02
C VAL A 13 0.87 13.71 7.77
N LYS A 14 1.72 12.88 8.36
CA LYS A 14 2.98 13.33 9.00
C LYS A 14 4.02 13.63 7.93
N TYR A 15 4.74 14.75 8.07
CA TYR A 15 5.85 15.11 7.20
C TYR A 15 7.05 15.60 8.02
N ASN A 16 8.24 15.40 7.48
CA ASN A 16 9.46 15.91 8.09
C ASN A 16 9.72 17.34 7.60
N SER A 17 9.73 18.29 8.52
CA SER A 17 9.92 19.71 8.21
C SER A 17 11.30 20.03 7.63
N ILE A 18 12.30 19.17 7.86
CA ILE A 18 13.69 19.42 7.43
C ILE A 18 13.89 19.09 5.94
N THR A 19 13.21 18.06 5.41
CA THR A 19 13.47 17.59 4.04
C THR A 19 12.39 17.97 3.04
N LYS A 20 11.25 18.56 3.47
CA LYS A 20 10.05 18.83 2.66
C LYS A 20 9.59 17.62 1.80
N LYS A 21 10.12 16.43 2.05
CA LYS A 21 9.65 15.20 1.42
C LYS A 21 8.38 14.76 2.13
N LYS A 22 7.29 14.68 1.40
CA LYS A 22 6.02 14.12 1.85
C LYS A 22 6.22 12.63 2.13
N VAL A 23 6.57 12.29 3.37
CA VAL A 23 6.53 10.90 3.82
C VAL A 23 5.08 10.59 4.11
N VAL A 24 4.41 9.94 3.18
CA VAL A 24 3.09 9.35 3.43
C VAL A 24 3.33 8.17 4.38
N ILE A 25 3.10 8.40 5.67
CA ILE A 25 3.03 7.28 6.62
C ILE A 25 1.66 6.65 6.39
N MET A 26 1.68 5.53 5.69
CA MET A 26 0.52 4.68 5.53
C MET A 26 0.09 4.19 6.92
N GLU A 27 -1.21 4.25 7.22
CA GLU A 27 -1.71 3.66 8.45
C GLU A 27 -1.37 2.17 8.48
N LYS A 28 -0.94 1.66 9.64
CA LYS A 28 -0.49 0.27 9.79
C LYS A 28 -1.51 -0.74 9.27
N ASN A 29 -2.80 -0.47 9.46
CA ASN A 29 -3.87 -1.35 9.02
C ASN A 29 -3.93 -1.45 7.49
N VAL A 30 -3.77 -0.33 6.78
CA VAL A 30 -3.73 -0.29 5.31
C VAL A 30 -2.49 -1.00 4.79
N GLU A 31 -1.35 -0.78 5.43
CA GLU A 31 -0.10 -1.45 5.07
C GLU A 31 -0.23 -2.97 5.18
N ILE A 32 -0.76 -3.48 6.30
CA ILE A 32 -0.97 -4.91 6.51
C ILE A 32 -1.97 -5.48 5.51
N SER A 33 -3.04 -4.76 5.18
CA SER A 33 -4.01 -5.19 4.17
C SER A 33 -3.34 -5.38 2.80
N ILE A 34 -2.53 -4.43 2.36
CA ILE A 34 -1.77 -4.53 1.10
C ILE A 34 -0.79 -5.69 1.15
N LEU A 35 -0.06 -5.87 2.26
CA LEU A 35 0.87 -6.99 2.41
C LEU A 35 0.14 -8.35 2.40
N CYS A 36 -1.07 -8.42 2.94
CA CYS A 36 -1.92 -9.61 2.84
C CYS A 36 -2.31 -9.92 1.38
N ASP A 37 -2.64 -8.91 0.59
CA ASP A 37 -2.96 -9.10 -0.83
C ASP A 37 -1.74 -9.61 -1.61
N LEU A 38 -0.55 -9.10 -1.31
CA LEU A 38 0.69 -9.48 -1.99
C LEU A 38 1.24 -10.84 -1.55
N TYR A 39 1.25 -11.08 -0.26
CA TYR A 39 1.96 -12.22 0.35
C TYR A 39 1.07 -13.22 1.10
N GLY A 40 -0.24 -12.99 1.13
CA GLY A 40 -1.17 -13.83 1.88
C GLY A 40 -1.10 -15.31 1.52
N LYS A 41 -0.85 -15.63 0.25
CA LYS A 41 -0.67 -17.01 -0.23
C LYS A 41 0.58 -17.71 0.32
N LEU A 42 1.52 -16.97 0.89
CA LEU A 42 2.73 -17.50 1.53
C LEU A 42 2.53 -17.76 3.03
N LEU A 43 1.42 -17.33 3.58
CA LEU A 43 1.02 -17.60 4.97
C LEU A 43 0.35 -18.96 5.07
N THR A 44 0.23 -19.48 6.30
CA THR A 44 -0.69 -20.60 6.55
C THR A 44 -2.13 -20.10 6.37
N GLN A 45 -3.04 -20.99 5.97
CA GLN A 45 -4.45 -20.62 5.76
C GLN A 45 -5.03 -19.92 6.99
N LYS A 46 -4.79 -20.46 8.17
CA LYS A 46 -5.27 -19.90 9.43
C LYS A 46 -4.71 -18.49 9.72
N GLN A 47 -3.45 -18.23 9.41
CA GLN A 47 -2.87 -16.90 9.54
C GLN A 47 -3.50 -15.92 8.57
N PHE A 48 -3.69 -16.32 7.34
CA PHE A 48 -4.32 -15.51 6.32
C PHE A 48 -5.78 -15.17 6.68
N ASP A 49 -6.58 -16.17 7.03
CA ASP A 49 -7.99 -15.98 7.39
C ASP A 49 -8.15 -15.02 8.57
N PHE A 50 -7.36 -15.18 9.62
CA PHE A 50 -7.43 -14.31 10.81
C PHE A 50 -6.96 -12.88 10.54
N LEU A 51 -5.94 -12.70 9.71
CA LEU A 51 -5.51 -11.37 9.28
C LEU A 51 -6.59 -10.70 8.42
N ASN A 52 -7.18 -11.44 7.49
CA ASN A 52 -8.26 -10.96 6.64
C ASN A 52 -9.50 -10.58 7.45
N ASP A 53 -9.90 -11.42 8.40
CA ASP A 53 -11.03 -11.13 9.28
C ASP A 53 -10.81 -9.89 10.13
N TYR A 54 -9.61 -9.73 10.67
CA TYR A 54 -9.29 -8.61 11.54
C TYR A 54 -9.09 -7.29 10.79
N TYR A 55 -8.35 -7.29 9.67
CA TYR A 55 -7.97 -6.07 8.96
C TYR A 55 -8.89 -5.67 7.81
N ASN A 56 -9.54 -6.62 7.15
CA ASN A 56 -10.41 -6.36 6.00
C ASN A 56 -11.90 -6.50 6.34
N ASN A 57 -12.26 -7.42 7.23
CA ASN A 57 -13.65 -7.66 7.62
C ASN A 57 -14.03 -6.96 8.94
N ASP A 58 -13.10 -6.21 9.55
CA ASP A 58 -13.30 -5.44 10.79
C ASP A 58 -13.82 -6.28 11.98
N LEU A 59 -13.55 -7.58 12.00
CA LEU A 59 -13.94 -8.44 13.11
C LEU A 59 -13.04 -8.19 14.33
N SER A 60 -13.63 -8.16 15.50
CA SER A 60 -12.87 -8.09 16.76
C SER A 60 -12.17 -9.42 17.07
N LEU A 61 -11.12 -9.36 17.89
CA LEU A 61 -10.43 -10.58 18.34
C LEU A 61 -11.38 -11.56 19.05
N SER A 62 -12.42 -11.04 19.73
CA SER A 62 -13.42 -11.87 20.42
C SER A 62 -14.32 -12.60 19.45
N GLU A 63 -14.82 -11.93 18.41
CA GLU A 63 -15.65 -12.54 17.36
C GLU A 63 -14.90 -13.62 16.59
N ILE A 64 -13.62 -13.35 16.22
CA ILE A 64 -12.77 -14.36 15.56
C ILE A 64 -12.55 -15.57 16.50
N ALA A 65 -12.33 -15.33 17.79
CA ALA A 65 -12.13 -16.38 18.79
C ALA A 65 -13.39 -17.26 18.94
N GLU A 66 -14.57 -16.66 19.03
CA GLU A 66 -15.87 -17.35 19.12
C GLU A 66 -16.13 -18.18 17.86
N ASN A 67 -15.97 -17.59 16.68
CA ASN A 67 -16.19 -18.27 15.40
C ASN A 67 -15.28 -19.50 15.21
N ASN A 68 -14.10 -19.47 15.80
CA ASN A 68 -13.10 -20.54 15.66
C ASN A 68 -12.96 -21.42 16.91
N GLN A 69 -13.77 -21.21 17.94
CA GLN A 69 -13.74 -21.96 19.20
C GLN A 69 -12.35 -22.03 19.87
N ILE A 70 -11.64 -20.91 19.84
CA ILE A 70 -10.33 -20.75 20.48
C ILE A 70 -10.31 -19.51 21.38
N THR A 71 -9.24 -19.34 22.15
CA THR A 71 -9.11 -18.17 23.02
C THR A 71 -8.78 -16.90 22.25
N ARG A 72 -9.23 -15.76 22.74
CA ARG A 72 -8.86 -14.42 22.20
C ARG A 72 -7.34 -14.23 22.14
N GLN A 73 -6.61 -14.74 23.15
CA GLN A 73 -5.13 -14.68 23.18
C GLN A 73 -4.52 -15.49 22.03
N ALA A 74 -5.05 -16.69 21.75
CA ALA A 74 -4.60 -17.51 20.64
C ALA A 74 -4.81 -16.81 19.29
N VAL A 75 -5.96 -16.15 19.09
CA VAL A 75 -6.21 -15.35 17.88
C VAL A 75 -5.16 -14.24 17.75
N ARG A 76 -4.93 -13.48 18.81
CA ARG A 76 -3.95 -12.39 18.82
C ARG A 76 -2.55 -12.88 18.47
N ASP A 77 -2.12 -14.03 19.01
CA ASP A 77 -0.81 -14.59 18.76
C ASP A 77 -0.65 -15.05 17.29
N ILE A 78 -1.71 -15.63 16.71
CA ILE A 78 -1.72 -16.03 15.30
C ILE A 78 -1.63 -14.81 14.39
N ILE A 79 -2.42 -13.76 14.66
CA ILE A 79 -2.38 -12.50 13.90
C ILE A 79 -0.98 -11.88 13.97
N LYS A 80 -0.39 -11.75 15.16
CA LYS A 80 0.96 -11.20 15.33
C LYS A 80 2.03 -11.98 14.59
N LYS A 81 1.95 -13.33 14.61
CA LYS A 81 2.87 -14.18 13.84
C LYS A 81 2.70 -13.97 12.34
N GLY A 82 1.46 -13.82 11.86
CA GLY A 82 1.18 -13.52 10.47
C GLY A 82 1.70 -12.14 10.06
N GLU A 83 1.44 -11.08 10.85
CA GLU A 83 2.00 -9.74 10.62
C GLU A 83 3.52 -9.78 10.48
N LYS A 84 4.20 -10.43 11.43
CA LYS A 84 5.65 -10.55 11.41
C LYS A 84 6.16 -11.17 10.12
N LYS A 85 5.53 -12.25 9.66
CA LYS A 85 5.90 -12.91 8.40
C LYS A 85 5.68 -12.00 7.19
N LEU A 86 4.58 -11.26 7.13
CA LEU A 86 4.32 -10.31 6.04
C LEU A 86 5.42 -9.26 5.94
N PHE A 87 5.83 -8.67 7.06
CA PHE A 87 6.93 -7.70 7.09
C PHE A 87 8.28 -8.34 6.72
N GLU A 88 8.57 -9.55 7.17
CA GLU A 88 9.77 -10.30 6.77
C GLU A 88 9.81 -10.58 5.26
N TYR A 89 8.66 -10.88 4.64
CA TYR A 89 8.58 -11.05 3.19
C TYR A 89 8.82 -9.72 2.45
N GLU A 90 8.19 -8.64 2.92
CA GLU A 90 8.40 -7.31 2.30
C GLU A 90 9.84 -6.83 2.46
N GLU A 91 10.47 -7.05 3.61
CA GLU A 91 11.89 -6.71 3.83
C GLU A 91 12.81 -7.39 2.83
N LYS A 92 12.52 -8.65 2.48
CA LYS A 92 13.33 -9.44 1.54
C LYS A 92 12.98 -9.18 0.07
N LEU A 93 11.71 -9.06 -0.25
CA LEU A 93 11.21 -9.02 -1.62
C LEU A 93 10.98 -7.60 -2.14
N LEU A 94 10.68 -6.66 -1.26
CA LEU A 94 10.44 -5.24 -1.57
C LEU A 94 9.37 -5.02 -2.65
N PHE A 95 8.37 -5.91 -2.75
CA PHE A 95 7.40 -5.88 -3.83
C PHE A 95 6.44 -4.70 -3.71
N MET A 96 5.92 -4.45 -2.50
CA MET A 96 5.07 -3.29 -2.22
C MET A 96 5.82 -1.97 -2.53
N LYS A 97 7.09 -1.87 -2.11
CA LYS A 97 7.93 -0.70 -2.39
C LYS A 97 8.17 -0.50 -3.89
N ARG A 98 8.41 -1.60 -4.62
CA ARG A 98 8.60 -1.55 -6.08
C ARG A 98 7.32 -1.12 -6.79
N MET A 99 6.17 -1.66 -6.41
CA MET A 99 4.87 -1.27 -6.97
C MET A 99 4.59 0.21 -6.74
N SER A 100 4.77 0.71 -5.51
CA SER A 100 4.58 2.13 -5.20
C SER A 100 5.52 3.05 -5.99
N ASN A 101 6.76 2.64 -6.22
CA ASN A 101 7.69 3.41 -7.04
C ASN A 101 7.31 3.38 -8.53
N GLN A 102 6.85 2.24 -9.02
CA GLN A 102 6.37 2.10 -10.41
C GLN A 102 5.15 2.99 -10.65
N GLU A 103 4.17 2.98 -9.74
CA GLU A 103 2.99 3.83 -9.80
C GLU A 103 3.38 5.32 -9.91
N LYS A 104 4.26 5.80 -9.02
CA LYS A 104 4.76 7.18 -9.07
C LYS A 104 5.48 7.52 -10.39
N THR A 105 6.23 6.57 -10.94
CA THR A 105 6.90 6.75 -12.22
C THR A 105 5.88 6.87 -13.35
N ILE A 106 4.87 6.03 -13.37
CA ILE A 106 3.78 6.07 -14.36
C ILE A 106 3.00 7.39 -14.24
N GLU A 107 2.65 7.83 -13.03
CA GLU A 107 1.99 9.12 -12.82
C GLU A 107 2.82 10.29 -13.34
N HIS A 108 4.14 10.27 -13.11
CA HIS A 108 5.04 11.29 -13.62
C HIS A 108 5.07 11.29 -15.16
N VAL A 109 5.22 10.13 -15.80
CA VAL A 109 5.19 9.99 -17.26
C VAL A 109 3.88 10.48 -17.84
N LEU A 110 2.72 10.12 -17.25
CA LEU A 110 1.41 10.59 -17.65
C LEU A 110 1.29 12.13 -17.58
N SER A 111 1.84 12.72 -16.52
CA SER A 111 1.89 14.18 -16.36
C SER A 111 2.70 14.86 -17.48
N GLU A 112 3.89 14.32 -17.81
CA GLU A 112 4.72 14.85 -18.88
C GLU A 112 4.05 14.71 -20.26
N LEU A 113 3.42 13.57 -20.55
CA LEU A 113 2.65 13.35 -21.77
C LEU A 113 1.49 14.34 -21.91
N THR A 114 0.81 14.66 -20.80
CA THR A 114 -0.28 15.65 -20.78
C THR A 114 0.23 17.06 -21.10
N LYS A 115 1.42 17.42 -20.66
CA LYS A 115 2.05 18.71 -21.02
C LYS A 115 2.34 18.79 -22.52
N ILE A 116 2.89 17.73 -23.12
CA ILE A 116 3.18 17.64 -24.54
C ILE A 116 1.88 17.77 -25.36
N GLU A 117 0.81 17.08 -24.94
CA GLU A 117 -0.49 17.15 -25.60
C GLU A 117 -1.05 18.59 -25.65
N LYS A 118 -0.90 19.34 -24.55
CA LYS A 118 -1.36 20.74 -24.46
C LYS A 118 -0.54 21.70 -25.35
N THR A 119 0.71 21.38 -25.62
CA THR A 119 1.62 22.25 -26.40
C THR A 119 1.67 21.89 -27.88
N SER A 120 1.18 20.71 -28.28
CA SER A 120 1.21 20.24 -29.67
C SER A 120 -0.15 20.42 -30.33
N SER A 121 -0.17 21.00 -31.55
CA SER A 121 -1.35 21.13 -32.39
C SER A 121 -1.46 20.03 -33.45
N ASP A 122 -0.50 19.09 -33.50
CA ASP A 122 -0.48 17.99 -34.46
C ASP A 122 -1.43 16.87 -34.06
N LYS A 123 -2.43 16.59 -34.91
CA LYS A 123 -3.43 15.53 -34.67
C LYS A 123 -2.84 14.12 -34.62
N LYS A 124 -1.72 13.86 -35.31
CA LYS A 124 -1.04 12.57 -35.26
C LYS A 124 -0.40 12.36 -33.89
N VAL A 125 0.25 13.39 -33.36
CA VAL A 125 0.83 13.38 -32.01
C VAL A 125 -0.23 13.13 -30.96
N ALA A 126 -1.38 13.82 -31.05
CA ALA A 126 -2.50 13.65 -30.14
C ALA A 126 -3.02 12.20 -30.10
N LYS A 127 -3.16 11.52 -31.23
CA LYS A 127 -3.56 10.11 -31.31
C LYS A 127 -2.56 9.16 -30.68
N ILE A 128 -1.27 9.38 -30.93
CA ILE A 128 -0.20 8.57 -30.34
C ILE A 128 -0.19 8.72 -28.81
N LEU A 129 -0.29 9.94 -28.32
CA LEU A 129 -0.33 10.23 -26.89
C LEU A 129 -1.54 9.61 -26.20
N GLU A 130 -2.72 9.66 -26.83
CA GLU A 130 -3.93 9.03 -26.31
C GLU A 130 -3.77 7.51 -26.19
N SER A 131 -3.19 6.86 -27.20
CA SER A 131 -2.89 5.42 -27.19
C SER A 131 -1.92 5.04 -26.05
N VAL A 132 -0.81 5.79 -25.93
CA VAL A 132 0.20 5.55 -24.88
C VAL A 132 -0.39 5.76 -23.48
N LYS A 133 -1.17 6.80 -23.27
CA LYS A 133 -1.86 7.06 -22.00
C LYS A 133 -2.80 5.91 -21.62
N LYS A 134 -3.54 5.37 -22.58
CA LYS A 134 -4.45 4.25 -22.37
C LYS A 134 -3.68 3.00 -21.92
N GLU A 135 -2.57 2.69 -22.56
CA GLU A 135 -1.72 1.55 -22.19
C GLU A 135 -1.12 1.72 -20.80
N LEU A 136 -0.60 2.91 -20.45
CA LEU A 136 -0.05 3.19 -19.14
C LEU A 136 -1.11 3.12 -18.03
N ASN A 137 -2.32 3.58 -18.27
CA ASN A 137 -3.42 3.48 -17.31
C ASN A 137 -3.87 2.02 -17.04
N CYS A 138 -3.59 1.09 -17.95
CA CYS A 138 -3.85 -0.34 -17.72
C CYS A 138 -2.81 -1.00 -16.80
N LEU A 139 -1.69 -0.33 -16.50
CA LEU A 139 -0.61 -0.84 -15.65
C LEU A 139 -0.74 -0.41 -14.17
N VAL A 140 -1.69 0.49 -13.86
CA VAL A 140 -1.91 1.06 -12.52
C VAL A 140 -3.14 0.46 -11.81
#